data_b45768a55b207c4e39238b2573dcab48
#
_entry.id   b45768a55b207c4e39238b2573dcab48
#
_cell.length_a   1.000
_cell.length_b   1.000
_cell.length_c   1.000
_cell.angle_alpha   90.00
_cell.angle_beta   90.00
_cell.angle_gamma   90.00
#
_symmetry.space_group_name_H-M   'P 1'
#
loop_
_entity.id
_entity.type
_entity.pdbx_description
1 polymer ?
#
loop_
_entity_poly.entity_id
_entity_poly.type
_entity_poly.pdbx_seq_one_letter_code
_entity_poly.pdbx_strand_id
1 'polypeptide(L)'
;MRSAAACNNAGWCAAVSRSHGCPDTVDDAAWCSARRTPPYYPDAVTLRPDATPTDILDRIDTTSPGCSVKDSFATLDLTPDGFVELFTAEWIHRPAGLPAPASTALTVLTVRQVTTAAELHDWQSAWHGEDTPVDIFRPALLREPSVRIFTAHVNGDSGDSGDDRPAGGFVLTCDGDVVGLSNLFAADSSRRSDVWTAAITEAAAHCPGLPLVGYEQGDDLARARAHGFAPIGALRVWLHQPGQP
;
A
#
# COMPACT_ATOMS: atom_id res chain seq x y z
N MET A 1 5.40 -0.40 -17.30
CA MET A 1 5.35 -0.99 -15.94
C MET A 1 5.17 0.06 -14.84
N ARG A 2 5.99 1.14 -14.80
CA ARG A 2 5.87 2.20 -13.77
C ARG A 2 4.50 2.87 -13.77
N SER A 3 3.95 3.22 -14.92
CA SER A 3 2.58 3.76 -15.02
C SER A 3 1.51 2.77 -14.54
N ALA A 4 1.67 1.47 -14.83
CA ALA A 4 0.76 0.45 -14.31
C ALA A 4 0.82 0.34 -12.79
N ALA A 5 2.02 0.45 -12.19
CA ALA A 5 2.20 0.50 -10.74
C ALA A 5 1.53 1.75 -10.13
N ALA A 6 1.71 2.92 -10.76
CA ALA A 6 1.07 4.16 -10.33
C ALA A 6 -0.46 4.08 -10.39
N CYS A 7 -1.03 3.58 -11.50
CA CYS A 7 -2.48 3.40 -11.66
C CYS A 7 -3.05 2.42 -10.63
N ASN A 8 -2.40 1.26 -10.44
CA ASN A 8 -2.84 0.29 -9.44
C ASN A 8 -2.82 0.87 -8.02
N ASN A 9 -1.75 1.58 -7.65
CA ASN A 9 -1.65 2.24 -6.34
C ASN A 9 -2.68 3.37 -6.17
N ALA A 10 -2.96 4.14 -7.22
CA ALA A 10 -4.05 5.13 -7.21
C ALA A 10 -5.41 4.47 -6.97
N GLY A 11 -5.67 3.31 -7.60
CA GLY A 11 -6.87 2.51 -7.37
C GLY A 11 -7.01 2.06 -5.91
N TRP A 12 -5.90 1.64 -5.28
CA TRP A 12 -5.87 1.32 -3.85
C TRP A 12 -6.17 2.55 -2.97
N CYS A 13 -5.50 3.68 -3.22
CA CYS A 13 -5.75 4.93 -2.49
C CYS A 13 -7.21 5.39 -2.64
N ALA A 14 -7.76 5.26 -3.85
CA ALA A 14 -9.16 5.55 -4.15
C ALA A 14 -10.12 4.65 -3.36
N ALA A 15 -9.86 3.34 -3.30
CA ALA A 15 -10.69 2.39 -2.55
C ALA A 15 -10.73 2.75 -1.06
N VAL A 16 -9.56 3.04 -0.46
CA VAL A 16 -9.48 3.48 0.95
C VAL A 16 -10.24 4.78 1.15
N SER A 17 -10.02 5.80 0.32
CA SER A 17 -10.69 7.11 0.42
C SER A 17 -12.20 7.00 0.28
N ARG A 18 -12.69 6.23 -0.70
CA ARG A 18 -14.13 5.97 -0.89
C ARG A 18 -14.74 5.24 0.30
N SER A 19 -14.01 4.34 0.96
CA SER A 19 -14.49 3.69 2.18
C SER A 19 -14.80 4.69 3.31
N HIS A 20 -14.15 5.86 3.29
CA HIS A 20 -14.41 7.00 4.19
C HIS A 20 -15.43 8.01 3.65
N GLY A 21 -16.02 7.76 2.49
CA GLY A 21 -16.96 8.68 1.86
C GLY A 21 -16.29 9.92 1.26
N CYS A 22 -14.99 9.86 0.99
CA CYS A 22 -14.28 10.93 0.30
C CYS A 22 -14.57 10.82 -1.21
N PRO A 23 -15.13 11.88 -1.84
CA PRO A 23 -15.32 11.89 -3.28
C PRO A 23 -13.98 12.03 -3.99
N ASP A 24 -13.82 11.31 -5.07
CA ASP A 24 -12.61 11.31 -5.86
C ASP A 24 -12.89 11.55 -7.34
N THR A 25 -11.85 11.98 -8.05
CA THR A 25 -11.84 12.16 -9.51
C THR A 25 -10.56 11.57 -10.06
N VAL A 26 -10.63 11.06 -11.27
CA VAL A 26 -9.47 10.54 -12.00
C VAL A 26 -9.51 11.03 -13.43
N ASP A 27 -8.36 11.42 -13.96
CA ASP A 27 -8.11 11.71 -15.35
C ASP A 27 -6.75 11.15 -15.79
N ASP A 28 -6.25 11.53 -16.94
CA ASP A 28 -4.96 11.05 -17.45
C ASP A 28 -3.75 11.54 -16.62
N ALA A 29 -3.89 12.65 -15.91
CA ALA A 29 -2.81 13.27 -15.14
C ALA A 29 -2.70 12.71 -13.73
N ALA A 30 -3.85 12.60 -13.02
CA ALA A 30 -3.85 12.24 -11.62
C ALA A 30 -5.20 11.66 -11.14
N TRP A 31 -5.13 10.84 -10.13
CA TRP A 31 -6.22 10.61 -9.19
C TRP A 31 -6.15 11.65 -8.08
N CYS A 32 -7.29 12.25 -7.70
CA CYS A 32 -7.38 13.26 -6.65
C CYS A 32 -8.62 13.05 -5.77
N SER A 33 -8.49 13.26 -4.47
CA SER A 33 -9.59 13.36 -3.52
C SER A 33 -9.85 14.82 -3.16
N ALA A 34 -11.08 15.29 -3.36
CA ALA A 34 -11.48 16.66 -3.04
C ALA A 34 -11.57 16.92 -1.53
N ARG A 35 -11.52 15.89 -0.70
CA ARG A 35 -11.49 15.97 0.75
C ARG A 35 -10.25 15.30 1.28
N ARG A 36 -9.84 15.70 2.50
CA ARG A 36 -8.75 15.05 3.22
C ARG A 36 -8.98 13.54 3.30
N THR A 37 -8.02 12.79 2.80
CA THR A 37 -7.98 11.33 2.88
C THR A 37 -7.66 10.86 4.31
N PRO A 38 -7.87 9.58 4.66
CA PRO A 38 -7.43 9.04 5.92
C PRO A 38 -5.90 9.20 6.13
N PRO A 39 -5.42 9.21 7.38
CA PRO A 39 -3.99 9.21 7.67
C PRO A 39 -3.23 8.15 6.85
N TYR A 40 -1.99 8.46 6.46
CA TYR A 40 -1.09 7.64 5.61
C TYR A 40 -1.48 7.53 4.13
N TYR A 41 -2.61 8.10 3.71
CA TYR A 41 -3.04 8.08 2.31
C TYR A 41 -2.92 9.47 1.68
N PRO A 42 -2.38 9.56 0.44
CA PRO A 42 -2.23 10.83 -0.26
C PRO A 42 -3.59 11.33 -0.77
N ASP A 43 -3.70 12.65 -0.96
CA ASP A 43 -4.88 13.27 -1.55
C ASP A 43 -4.84 13.29 -3.07
N ALA A 44 -3.65 13.10 -3.63
CA ALA A 44 -3.45 12.90 -5.06
C ALA A 44 -2.33 11.90 -5.34
N VAL A 45 -2.46 11.21 -6.47
CA VAL A 45 -1.44 10.32 -7.04
C VAL A 45 -1.28 10.68 -8.52
N THR A 46 -0.07 11.07 -8.96
CA THR A 46 0.18 11.33 -10.38
C THR A 46 0.19 10.04 -11.20
N LEU A 47 -0.38 10.08 -12.41
CA LEU A 47 -0.54 8.93 -13.30
C LEU A 47 0.35 9.01 -14.56
N ARG A 48 0.93 10.19 -14.84
CA ARG A 48 1.86 10.43 -15.95
C ARG A 48 3.07 11.27 -15.50
N PRO A 49 4.23 11.14 -16.16
CA PRO A 49 5.46 11.80 -15.74
C PRO A 49 5.50 13.33 -16.01
N ASP A 50 4.64 13.82 -16.88
CA ASP A 50 4.51 15.23 -17.26
C ASP A 50 3.28 15.90 -16.61
N ALA A 51 2.73 15.31 -15.53
CA ALA A 51 1.74 15.97 -14.70
C ALA A 51 2.34 17.24 -14.06
N THR A 52 1.51 18.29 -13.99
CA THR A 52 1.90 19.59 -13.46
C THR A 52 1.23 19.87 -12.11
N PRO A 53 1.73 20.81 -11.29
CA PRO A 53 1.05 21.21 -10.05
C PRO A 53 -0.41 21.62 -10.28
N THR A 54 -0.72 22.33 -11.37
CA THR A 54 -2.08 22.77 -11.72
C THR A 54 -3.04 21.59 -11.98
N ASP A 55 -2.55 20.48 -12.53
CA ASP A 55 -3.37 19.26 -12.74
C ASP A 55 -3.89 18.66 -11.43
N ILE A 56 -3.31 19.06 -10.28
CA ILE A 56 -3.53 18.43 -8.97
C ILE A 56 -4.10 19.42 -7.96
N LEU A 57 -3.45 20.57 -7.76
CA LEU A 57 -3.70 21.45 -6.61
C LEU A 57 -5.10 22.05 -6.60
N ASP A 58 -5.69 22.31 -7.76
CA ASP A 58 -7.06 22.81 -7.90
C ASP A 58 -8.14 21.78 -7.52
N ARG A 59 -7.73 20.51 -7.29
CA ARG A 59 -8.63 19.36 -7.09
C ARG A 59 -8.53 18.76 -5.70
N ILE A 60 -7.63 19.23 -4.85
CA ILE A 60 -7.40 18.72 -3.50
C ILE A 60 -7.56 19.81 -2.46
N ASP A 61 -7.84 19.42 -1.21
CA ASP A 61 -7.94 20.38 -0.10
C ASP A 61 -6.57 20.64 0.51
N THR A 62 -5.96 21.78 0.17
CA THR A 62 -4.71 22.25 0.76
C THR A 62 -4.91 23.08 2.03
N THR A 63 -6.16 23.37 2.43
CA THR A 63 -6.46 24.20 3.61
C THR A 63 -6.50 23.40 4.90
N SER A 64 -6.87 22.12 4.81
CA SER A 64 -6.86 21.20 5.97
C SER A 64 -5.46 20.62 6.19
N PRO A 65 -5.01 20.45 7.45
CA PRO A 65 -3.70 19.88 7.75
C PRO A 65 -3.51 18.47 7.18
N GLY A 66 -2.27 18.13 6.83
CA GLY A 66 -1.88 16.78 6.41
C GLY A 66 -2.10 16.49 4.92
N CYS A 67 -2.35 17.53 4.08
CA CYS A 67 -2.43 17.37 2.63
C CYS A 67 -1.14 16.73 2.09
N SER A 68 -1.27 15.67 1.33
CA SER A 68 -0.12 15.03 0.72
C SER A 68 -0.37 14.59 -0.72
N VAL A 69 0.70 14.65 -1.52
CA VAL A 69 0.69 14.27 -2.94
C VAL A 69 1.74 13.19 -3.16
N LYS A 70 1.34 12.08 -3.77
CA LYS A 70 2.26 11.06 -4.26
C LYS A 70 2.60 11.34 -5.72
N ASP A 71 3.79 11.85 -5.94
CA ASP A 71 4.39 12.02 -7.25
C ASP A 71 5.01 10.68 -7.69
N SER A 72 4.29 9.93 -8.48
CA SER A 72 4.66 8.59 -8.93
C SER A 72 5.89 8.55 -9.82
N PHE A 73 6.34 9.70 -10.31
CA PHE A 73 7.45 9.79 -11.26
C PHE A 73 8.64 10.59 -10.72
N ALA A 74 8.50 11.20 -9.54
CA ALA A 74 9.49 12.09 -8.92
C ALA A 74 9.90 13.26 -9.84
N THR A 75 8.91 13.81 -10.57
CA THR A 75 9.10 14.88 -11.55
C THR A 75 8.52 16.22 -11.13
N LEU A 76 7.60 16.24 -10.15
CA LEU A 76 7.01 17.46 -9.64
C LEU A 76 7.99 18.21 -8.72
N ASP A 77 7.90 19.55 -8.76
CA ASP A 77 8.39 20.42 -7.70
C ASP A 77 7.19 21.19 -7.13
N LEU A 78 6.77 20.82 -5.93
CA LEU A 78 5.67 21.46 -5.19
C LEU A 78 6.17 22.40 -4.10
N THR A 79 7.48 22.65 -4.03
CA THR A 79 8.08 23.60 -3.06
C THR A 79 7.49 25.00 -3.17
N PRO A 80 7.26 25.57 -4.39
CA PRO A 80 6.64 26.88 -4.53
C PRO A 80 5.21 26.98 -4.00
N ASP A 81 4.53 25.82 -3.90
CA ASP A 81 3.15 25.69 -3.44
C ASP A 81 3.03 25.33 -1.96
N GLY A 82 4.12 25.45 -1.19
CA GLY A 82 4.15 25.22 0.26
C GLY A 82 4.25 23.75 0.68
N PHE A 83 4.70 22.87 -0.22
CA PHE A 83 4.95 21.47 0.12
C PHE A 83 6.43 21.22 0.42
N VAL A 84 6.69 20.27 1.29
CA VAL A 84 8.02 19.71 1.55
C VAL A 84 8.04 18.23 1.19
N GLU A 85 9.20 17.75 0.78
CA GLU A 85 9.39 16.32 0.57
C GLU A 85 9.26 15.57 1.90
N LEU A 86 8.29 14.65 1.99
CA LEU A 86 8.13 13.78 3.15
C LEU A 86 9.09 12.59 3.08
N PHE A 87 9.16 11.92 1.92
CA PHE A 87 10.12 10.87 1.63
C PHE A 87 10.17 10.57 0.12
N THR A 88 11.25 9.91 -0.28
CA THR A 88 11.42 9.28 -1.60
C THR A 88 11.49 7.76 -1.44
N ALA A 89 10.87 7.03 -2.34
CA ALA A 89 10.89 5.56 -2.40
C ALA A 89 11.10 5.08 -3.84
N GLU A 90 11.30 3.78 -4.01
CA GLU A 90 11.44 3.14 -5.32
C GLU A 90 10.20 2.29 -5.62
N TRP A 91 9.60 2.50 -6.78
CA TRP A 91 8.69 1.50 -7.34
C TRP A 91 9.44 0.21 -7.57
N ILE A 92 8.85 -0.90 -7.20
CA ILE A 92 9.40 -2.24 -7.36
C ILE A 92 8.49 -3.08 -8.24
N HIS A 93 9.10 -3.99 -8.99
CA HIS A 93 8.42 -4.89 -9.90
C HIS A 93 9.01 -6.29 -9.80
N ARG A 94 8.16 -7.28 -9.72
CA ARG A 94 8.52 -8.70 -9.81
C ARG A 94 7.81 -9.31 -11.00
N PRO A 95 8.55 -9.86 -12.00
CA PRO A 95 7.94 -10.50 -13.17
C PRO A 95 7.01 -11.64 -12.81
N ALA A 96 5.95 -11.82 -13.60
CA ALA A 96 5.10 -12.99 -13.52
C ALA A 96 5.91 -14.28 -13.76
N GLY A 97 5.45 -15.39 -13.19
CA GLY A 97 6.03 -16.72 -13.43
C GLY A 97 7.34 -17.01 -12.68
N LEU A 98 7.91 -16.06 -11.96
CA LEU A 98 9.00 -16.38 -11.05
C LEU A 98 8.46 -17.22 -9.87
N PRO A 99 9.09 -18.35 -9.51
CA PRO A 99 8.67 -19.12 -8.36
C PRO A 99 8.79 -18.29 -7.07
N ALA A 100 7.85 -18.47 -6.14
CA ALA A 100 7.99 -17.87 -4.82
C ALA A 100 9.31 -18.35 -4.18
N PRO A 101 10.04 -17.49 -3.46
CA PRO A 101 11.22 -17.93 -2.72
C PRO A 101 10.84 -19.05 -1.76
N ALA A 102 11.73 -20.02 -1.59
CA ALA A 102 11.52 -21.05 -0.58
C ALA A 102 11.56 -20.40 0.81
N SER A 103 10.55 -20.68 1.64
CA SER A 103 10.62 -20.30 3.05
C SER A 103 11.78 -21.05 3.71
N THR A 104 12.65 -20.33 4.36
CA THR A 104 13.75 -20.89 5.17
C THR A 104 13.36 -21.04 6.64
N ALA A 105 12.14 -20.62 6.99
CA ALA A 105 11.67 -20.64 8.37
C ALA A 105 11.35 -22.08 8.83
N LEU A 106 11.71 -22.37 10.08
CA LEU A 106 11.31 -23.59 10.79
C LEU A 106 9.81 -23.61 11.11
N THR A 107 9.15 -22.45 11.04
CA THR A 107 7.73 -22.27 11.37
C THR A 107 6.99 -21.78 10.13
N VAL A 108 6.01 -22.55 9.69
CA VAL A 108 5.17 -22.21 8.53
C VAL A 108 4.10 -21.21 8.96
N LEU A 109 3.91 -20.15 8.16
CA LEU A 109 2.78 -19.24 8.33
C LEU A 109 1.53 -19.82 7.67
N THR A 110 0.40 -19.76 8.37
CA THR A 110 -0.93 -19.95 7.76
C THR A 110 -1.48 -18.60 7.35
N VAL A 111 -1.85 -18.47 6.07
CA VAL A 111 -2.43 -17.24 5.53
C VAL A 111 -3.94 -17.41 5.40
N ARG A 112 -4.69 -16.38 5.80
CA ARG A 112 -6.16 -16.34 5.69
C ARG A 112 -6.59 -15.02 5.10
N GLN A 113 -7.57 -15.03 4.20
CA GLN A 113 -8.18 -13.81 3.71
C GLN A 113 -9.10 -13.23 4.79
N VAL A 114 -8.99 -11.92 5.02
CA VAL A 114 -9.88 -11.14 5.89
C VAL A 114 -11.22 -10.98 5.20
N THR A 115 -12.29 -11.44 5.82
CA THR A 115 -13.64 -11.45 5.24
C THR A 115 -14.69 -10.76 6.11
N THR A 116 -14.39 -10.53 7.38
CA THR A 116 -15.31 -9.92 8.36
C THR A 116 -14.75 -8.61 8.91
N ALA A 117 -15.65 -7.77 9.42
CA ALA A 117 -15.27 -6.50 10.06
C ALA A 117 -14.42 -6.73 11.33
N ALA A 118 -14.64 -7.81 12.06
CA ALA A 118 -13.84 -8.16 13.24
C ALA A 118 -12.40 -8.52 12.84
N GLU A 119 -12.23 -9.42 11.88
CA GLU A 119 -10.91 -9.76 11.34
C GLU A 119 -10.17 -8.53 10.78
N LEU A 120 -10.88 -7.60 10.12
CA LEU A 120 -10.29 -6.36 9.62
C LEU A 120 -9.84 -5.45 10.76
N HIS A 121 -10.59 -5.39 11.85
CA HIS A 121 -10.21 -4.64 13.04
C HIS A 121 -8.93 -5.20 13.65
N ASP A 122 -8.83 -6.52 13.80
CA ASP A 122 -7.65 -7.20 14.35
C ASP A 122 -6.43 -7.01 13.43
N TRP A 123 -6.65 -7.11 12.11
CA TRP A 123 -5.63 -6.87 11.09
C TRP A 123 -5.06 -5.45 11.16
N GLN A 124 -5.92 -4.42 11.20
CA GLN A 124 -5.44 -3.03 11.23
C GLN A 124 -4.78 -2.68 12.57
N SER A 125 -5.22 -3.27 13.69
CA SER A 125 -4.59 -3.11 15.00
C SER A 125 -3.18 -3.70 15.00
N ALA A 126 -3.01 -4.89 14.42
CA ALA A 126 -1.69 -5.51 14.26
C ALA A 126 -0.79 -4.74 13.29
N TRP A 127 -1.34 -4.21 12.18
CA TRP A 127 -0.62 -3.38 11.22
C TRP A 127 -0.13 -2.07 11.83
N HIS A 128 -0.98 -1.40 12.63
CA HIS A 128 -0.64 -0.13 13.27
C HIS A 128 0.39 -0.29 14.38
N GLY A 129 0.33 -1.40 15.11
CA GLY A 129 1.32 -1.74 16.15
C GLY A 129 1.25 -0.90 17.41
N GLU A 130 0.26 -0.02 17.55
CA GLU A 130 0.04 0.83 18.72
C GLU A 130 -1.27 0.46 19.41
N ASP A 131 -1.37 0.74 20.74
CA ASP A 131 -2.58 0.50 21.52
C ASP A 131 -3.72 1.50 21.22
N THR A 132 -3.45 2.51 20.38
CA THR A 132 -4.45 3.50 19.98
C THR A 132 -5.33 2.95 18.88
N PRO A 133 -6.65 2.95 19.02
CA PRO A 133 -7.56 2.52 17.96
C PRO A 133 -7.37 3.35 16.69
N VAL A 134 -7.25 2.69 15.55
CA VAL A 134 -7.19 3.32 14.23
C VAL A 134 -8.42 2.96 13.42
N ASP A 135 -8.93 3.93 12.66
CA ASP A 135 -10.04 3.75 11.71
C ASP A 135 -9.59 4.16 10.31
N ILE A 136 -8.65 3.39 9.76
CA ILE A 136 -8.11 3.63 8.42
C ILE A 136 -8.75 2.67 7.42
N PHE A 137 -8.82 1.39 7.77
CA PHE A 137 -9.38 0.35 6.90
C PHE A 137 -10.80 0.01 7.34
N ARG A 138 -11.78 0.47 6.57
CA ARG A 138 -13.20 0.30 6.87
C ARG A 138 -13.78 -0.95 6.22
N PRO A 139 -14.84 -1.56 6.81
CA PRO A 139 -15.46 -2.78 6.27
C PRO A 139 -15.97 -2.67 4.83
N ALA A 140 -16.16 -1.45 4.31
CA ALA A 140 -16.48 -1.23 2.92
C ALA A 140 -15.41 -1.79 1.95
N LEU A 141 -14.14 -1.78 2.36
CA LEU A 141 -13.02 -2.33 1.59
C LEU A 141 -13.16 -3.83 1.31
N LEU A 142 -13.81 -4.58 2.20
CA LEU A 142 -14.03 -6.03 2.02
C LEU A 142 -15.00 -6.34 0.87
N ARG A 143 -15.71 -5.33 0.35
CA ARG A 143 -16.62 -5.46 -0.80
C ARG A 143 -16.01 -4.98 -2.11
N GLU A 144 -14.79 -4.40 -2.08
CA GLU A 144 -14.08 -3.96 -3.29
C GLU A 144 -13.53 -5.19 -4.03
N PRO A 145 -13.97 -5.47 -5.27
CA PRO A 145 -13.61 -6.71 -5.97
C PRO A 145 -12.12 -6.84 -6.25
N SER A 146 -11.43 -5.70 -6.43
CA SER A 146 -10.00 -5.65 -6.70
C SER A 146 -9.13 -5.79 -5.44
N VAL A 147 -9.70 -5.65 -4.24
CA VAL A 147 -8.96 -5.63 -2.98
C VAL A 147 -9.07 -6.97 -2.25
N ARG A 148 -7.95 -7.52 -1.82
CA ARG A 148 -7.86 -8.66 -0.91
C ARG A 148 -6.91 -8.35 0.22
N ILE A 149 -7.38 -8.51 1.44
CA ILE A 149 -6.61 -8.29 2.66
C ILE A 149 -6.32 -9.66 3.27
N PHE A 150 -5.09 -9.88 3.71
CA PHE A 150 -4.65 -11.18 4.25
C PHE A 150 -3.99 -11.02 5.61
N THR A 151 -4.32 -11.93 6.54
CA THR A 151 -3.59 -12.16 7.77
C THR A 151 -2.64 -13.33 7.62
N ALA A 152 -1.51 -13.28 8.31
CA ALA A 152 -0.58 -14.40 8.46
C ALA A 152 -0.48 -14.77 9.95
N HIS A 153 -0.64 -16.05 10.26
CA HIS A 153 -0.59 -16.60 11.62
C HIS A 153 0.51 -17.66 11.73
N VAL A 154 1.09 -17.80 12.91
CA VAL A 154 2.10 -18.84 13.18
C VAL A 154 1.42 -20.17 13.40
N ASN A 155 1.83 -21.22 12.66
CA ASN A 155 1.33 -22.56 12.89
C ASN A 155 1.81 -23.09 14.25
N GLY A 156 0.89 -23.51 15.09
CA GLY A 156 1.18 -24.09 16.41
C GLY A 156 0.69 -23.25 17.60
N ASP A 157 0.25 -22.02 17.38
CA ASP A 157 -0.33 -21.15 18.42
C ASP A 157 -1.83 -21.42 18.68
N SER A 158 -2.38 -22.50 18.12
CA SER A 158 -3.74 -22.98 18.48
C SER A 158 -3.81 -23.65 19.87
N GLY A 159 -2.83 -23.36 20.74
CA GLY A 159 -2.84 -23.78 22.13
C GLY A 159 -3.50 -22.71 22.99
N ASP A 160 -4.57 -23.07 23.65
CA ASP A 160 -5.24 -22.61 24.90
C ASP A 160 -4.92 -21.20 25.51
N SER A 161 -4.11 -20.38 24.87
CA SER A 161 -3.69 -19.04 25.33
C SER A 161 -4.45 -17.88 24.69
N GLY A 162 -5.45 -18.12 23.82
CA GLY A 162 -6.43 -17.08 23.41
C GLY A 162 -5.89 -15.88 22.62
N ASP A 163 -4.63 -15.83 22.24
CA ASP A 163 -4.04 -14.73 21.52
C ASP A 163 -3.88 -15.13 20.02
N ASP A 164 -4.98 -15.04 19.27
CA ASP A 164 -5.02 -15.29 17.81
C ASP A 164 -4.60 -14.02 17.03
N ARG A 165 -3.68 -13.22 17.58
CA ARG A 165 -3.20 -12.01 16.92
C ARG A 165 -2.46 -12.33 15.63
N PRO A 166 -2.68 -11.54 14.56
CA PRO A 166 -1.93 -11.71 13.32
C PRO A 166 -0.42 -11.53 13.54
N ALA A 167 0.37 -12.51 13.13
CA ALA A 167 1.84 -12.41 13.10
C ALA A 167 2.33 -11.50 11.96
N GLY A 168 1.46 -11.20 11.01
CA GLY A 168 1.71 -10.31 9.90
C GLY A 168 0.51 -10.20 8.98
N GLY A 169 0.68 -9.44 7.90
CA GLY A 169 -0.37 -9.30 6.89
C GLY A 169 0.06 -8.45 5.71
N PHE A 170 -0.81 -8.36 4.73
CA PHE A 170 -0.60 -7.59 3.50
C PHE A 170 -1.91 -7.37 2.77
N VAL A 171 -1.89 -6.44 1.82
CA VAL A 171 -2.99 -6.18 0.88
C VAL A 171 -2.53 -6.48 -0.54
N LEU A 172 -3.37 -7.19 -1.29
CA LEU A 172 -3.24 -7.36 -2.73
C LEU A 172 -4.33 -6.56 -3.44
N THR A 173 -3.94 -5.78 -4.45
CA THR A 173 -4.87 -5.07 -5.33
C THR A 173 -4.73 -5.62 -6.73
N CYS A 174 -5.67 -6.48 -7.14
CA CYS A 174 -5.70 -7.10 -8.47
C CYS A 174 -6.54 -6.22 -9.40
N ASP A 175 -5.89 -5.32 -10.13
CA ASP A 175 -6.54 -4.40 -11.06
C ASP A 175 -5.69 -4.23 -12.33
N GLY A 176 -6.32 -4.38 -13.49
CA GLY A 176 -5.64 -4.31 -14.79
C GLY A 176 -4.60 -5.42 -14.98
N ASP A 177 -3.39 -5.02 -15.40
CA ASP A 177 -2.32 -5.90 -15.85
C ASP A 177 -1.28 -6.23 -14.76
N VAL A 178 -1.51 -5.80 -13.52
CA VAL A 178 -0.57 -5.97 -12.40
C VAL A 178 -1.30 -6.30 -11.10
N VAL A 179 -0.56 -6.86 -10.15
CA VAL A 179 -1.00 -7.02 -8.76
C VAL A 179 -0.21 -6.05 -7.89
N GLY A 180 -0.89 -5.13 -7.24
CA GLY A 180 -0.30 -4.24 -6.23
C GLY A 180 -0.12 -4.99 -4.91
N LEU A 181 1.06 -4.89 -4.32
CA LEU A 181 1.35 -5.32 -2.95
C LEU A 181 1.52 -4.08 -2.09
N SER A 182 0.70 -3.97 -1.06
CA SER A 182 0.66 -2.82 -0.15
C SER A 182 0.50 -3.24 1.31
N ASN A 183 0.84 -2.35 2.23
CA ASN A 183 0.62 -2.51 3.67
C ASN A 183 1.15 -3.84 4.24
N LEU A 184 2.29 -4.33 3.71
CA LEU A 184 2.94 -5.52 4.21
C LEU A 184 3.58 -5.22 5.58
N PHE A 185 3.24 -6.02 6.57
CA PHE A 185 3.81 -5.93 7.90
C PHE A 185 4.08 -7.30 8.52
N ALA A 186 4.96 -7.33 9.50
CA ALA A 186 5.17 -8.46 10.40
C ALA A 186 5.28 -7.93 11.83
N ALA A 187 4.55 -8.51 12.76
CA ALA A 187 4.60 -8.13 14.18
C ALA A 187 6.00 -8.37 14.78
N ASP A 188 6.66 -9.45 14.33
CA ASP A 188 8.07 -9.71 14.59
C ASP A 188 8.87 -9.48 13.30
N SER A 189 9.82 -8.56 13.33
CA SER A 189 10.66 -8.21 12.18
C SER A 189 11.45 -9.39 11.61
N SER A 190 11.77 -10.41 12.42
CA SER A 190 12.43 -11.64 11.99
C SER A 190 11.58 -12.46 11.01
N ARG A 191 10.27 -12.31 11.05
CA ARG A 191 9.29 -13.00 10.17
C ARG A 191 8.94 -12.24 8.90
N ARG A 192 9.46 -11.03 8.72
CA ARG A 192 9.10 -10.17 7.59
C ARG A 192 9.37 -10.83 6.24
N SER A 193 10.45 -11.62 6.15
CA SER A 193 10.77 -12.39 4.94
C SER A 193 9.73 -13.47 4.62
N ASP A 194 9.17 -14.12 5.66
CA ASP A 194 8.13 -15.14 5.48
C ASP A 194 6.82 -14.51 5.00
N VAL A 195 6.48 -13.32 5.50
CA VAL A 195 5.29 -12.58 5.04
C VAL A 195 5.46 -12.14 3.58
N TRP A 196 6.66 -11.72 3.14
CA TRP A 196 6.95 -11.46 1.73
C TRP A 196 6.72 -12.71 0.86
N THR A 197 7.23 -13.86 1.30
CA THR A 197 7.04 -15.14 0.60
C THR A 197 5.56 -15.51 0.52
N ALA A 198 4.83 -15.34 1.63
CA ALA A 198 3.40 -15.57 1.69
C ALA A 198 2.62 -14.66 0.72
N ALA A 199 2.93 -13.36 0.69
CA ALA A 199 2.30 -12.41 -0.22
C ALA A 199 2.50 -12.75 -1.69
N ILE A 200 3.71 -13.18 -2.07
CA ILE A 200 4.03 -13.63 -3.43
C ILE A 200 3.23 -14.90 -3.78
N THR A 201 3.10 -15.83 -2.84
CA THR A 201 2.37 -17.09 -3.02
C THR A 201 0.88 -16.83 -3.22
N GLU A 202 0.27 -15.98 -2.38
CA GLU A 202 -1.14 -15.61 -2.49
C GLU A 202 -1.43 -14.81 -3.77
N ALA A 203 -0.52 -13.92 -4.17
CA ALA A 203 -0.65 -13.21 -5.43
C ALA A 203 -0.66 -14.16 -6.63
N ALA A 204 0.21 -15.15 -6.65
CA ALA A 204 0.23 -16.17 -7.71
C ALA A 204 -1.02 -17.06 -7.74
N ALA A 205 -1.61 -17.33 -6.57
CA ALA A 205 -2.82 -18.14 -6.44
C ALA A 205 -4.08 -17.37 -6.87
N HIS A 206 -4.20 -16.10 -6.47
CA HIS A 206 -5.41 -15.29 -6.70
C HIS A 206 -5.39 -14.52 -8.02
N CYS A 207 -4.22 -14.17 -8.54
CA CYS A 207 -4.05 -13.39 -9.77
C CYS A 207 -2.96 -14.04 -10.65
N PRO A 208 -3.18 -15.28 -11.13
CA PRO A 208 -2.16 -16.04 -11.84
C PRO A 208 -1.71 -15.34 -13.13
N GLY A 209 -0.41 -15.37 -13.39
CA GLY A 209 0.16 -14.82 -14.61
C GLY A 209 0.37 -13.31 -14.61
N LEU A 210 0.01 -12.58 -13.55
CA LEU A 210 0.24 -11.16 -13.43
C LEU A 210 1.56 -10.86 -12.67
N PRO A 211 2.30 -9.82 -13.07
CA PRO A 211 3.45 -9.34 -12.32
C PRO A 211 3.01 -8.60 -11.06
N LEU A 212 3.87 -8.62 -10.02
CA LEU A 212 3.65 -7.84 -8.81
C LEU A 212 4.35 -6.48 -8.90
N VAL A 213 3.69 -5.47 -8.33
CA VAL A 213 4.22 -4.11 -8.18
C VAL A 213 3.97 -3.61 -6.76
N GLY A 214 4.79 -2.68 -6.31
CA GLY A 214 4.68 -2.01 -5.03
C GLY A 214 5.70 -0.88 -4.97
N TYR A 215 5.95 -0.31 -3.81
CA TYR A 215 7.07 0.59 -3.60
C TYR A 215 7.66 0.38 -2.22
N GLU A 216 8.97 0.56 -2.10
CA GLU A 216 9.69 0.38 -0.87
C GLU A 216 10.87 1.34 -0.76
N GLN A 217 11.38 1.51 0.45
CA GLN A 217 12.60 2.26 0.75
C GLN A 217 13.46 1.55 1.79
N GLY A 218 14.70 1.97 1.95
CA GLY A 218 15.59 1.49 3.01
C GLY A 218 15.73 -0.03 3.04
N ASP A 219 15.61 -0.60 4.23
CA ASP A 219 15.77 -2.05 4.46
C ASP A 219 14.67 -2.88 3.77
N ASP A 220 13.47 -2.34 3.63
CA ASP A 220 12.37 -3.05 2.96
C ASP A 220 12.61 -3.14 1.45
N LEU A 221 13.26 -2.15 0.85
CA LEU A 221 13.72 -2.25 -0.54
C LEU A 221 14.78 -3.36 -0.71
N ALA A 222 15.69 -3.51 0.25
CA ALA A 222 16.67 -4.60 0.22
C ALA A 222 15.98 -5.98 0.35
N ARG A 223 14.97 -6.09 1.21
CA ARG A 223 14.15 -7.31 1.35
C ARG A 223 13.37 -7.62 0.08
N ALA A 224 12.71 -6.63 -0.53
CA ALA A 224 12.01 -6.80 -1.79
C ALA A 224 12.93 -7.36 -2.89
N ARG A 225 14.17 -6.84 -2.99
CA ARG A 225 15.19 -7.34 -3.93
C ARG A 225 15.53 -8.81 -3.65
N ALA A 226 15.69 -9.20 -2.39
CA ALA A 226 15.94 -10.59 -2.00
C ALA A 226 14.78 -11.52 -2.40
N HIS A 227 13.57 -10.98 -2.55
CA HIS A 227 12.37 -11.71 -2.99
C HIS A 227 12.11 -11.61 -4.51
N GLY A 228 13.10 -11.16 -5.29
CA GLY A 228 13.03 -11.13 -6.75
C GLY A 228 12.36 -9.89 -7.34
N PHE A 229 12.16 -8.85 -6.56
CA PHE A 229 11.73 -7.55 -7.08
C PHE A 229 12.93 -6.74 -7.59
N ALA A 230 12.72 -5.99 -8.66
CA ALA A 230 13.67 -5.01 -9.19
C ALA A 230 13.07 -3.61 -9.08
N PRO A 231 13.86 -2.59 -8.72
CA PRO A 231 13.41 -1.20 -8.79
C PRO A 231 13.18 -0.80 -10.26
N ILE A 232 12.13 0.00 -10.47
CA ILE A 232 11.73 0.47 -11.81
C ILE A 232 11.60 1.99 -11.90
N GLY A 233 11.99 2.71 -10.85
CA GLY A 233 12.10 4.16 -10.80
C GLY A 233 11.57 4.76 -9.51
N ALA A 234 12.04 5.97 -9.20
CA ALA A 234 11.70 6.66 -7.97
C ALA A 234 10.27 7.22 -7.99
N LEU A 235 9.67 7.30 -6.82
CA LEU A 235 8.50 8.12 -6.49
C LEU A 235 8.88 9.06 -5.35
N ARG A 236 8.09 10.13 -5.18
CA ARG A 236 8.24 11.09 -4.09
C ARG A 236 6.89 11.34 -3.45
N VAL A 237 6.86 11.49 -2.13
CA VAL A 237 5.67 11.93 -1.41
C VAL A 237 5.93 13.33 -0.86
N TRP A 238 5.02 14.24 -1.18
CA TRP A 238 5.00 15.62 -0.74
C TRP A 238 3.98 15.81 0.38
N LEU A 239 4.31 16.61 1.37
CA LEU A 239 3.43 17.01 2.47
C LEU A 239 3.28 18.54 2.48
N HIS A 240 2.05 19.02 2.44
CA HIS A 240 1.76 20.45 2.55
C HIS A 240 1.97 20.93 3.99
N GLN A 241 2.72 22.02 4.12
CA GLN A 241 2.96 22.70 5.39
C GLN A 241 2.35 24.11 5.32
N PRO A 242 1.09 24.29 5.74
CA PRO A 242 0.48 25.62 5.72
C PRO A 242 1.24 26.56 6.66
N GLY A 243 1.79 27.66 6.11
CA GLY A 243 2.26 28.78 6.92
C GLY A 243 3.74 28.80 7.33
N GLN A 244 4.65 28.16 6.62
CA GLN A 244 6.04 28.60 6.64
C GLN A 244 6.23 29.67 5.55
N PRO A 245 6.52 30.92 5.95
CA PRO A 245 6.82 32.00 5.00
C PRO A 245 8.16 31.79 4.31
#